data_3361a981d92b9a89c9cb9824cafefbf3
#
_entry.id   3361a981d92b9a89c9cb9824cafefbf3
#
_cell.length_a   1.000
_cell.length_b   1.000
_cell.length_c   1.000
_cell.angle_alpha   90.00
_cell.angle_beta   90.00
_cell.angle_gamma   90.00
#
_symmetry.space_group_name_H-M   'P 1'
#
loop_
_entity.id
_entity.type
_entity.pdbx_description
1 polymer ?
#
loop_
_entity_poly.entity_id
_entity_poly.type
_entity_poly.pdbx_seq_one_letter_code
_entity_poly.pdbx_strand_id
1 'polypeptide(L)'
;MKILKLTDKNIQDEHICCAISDKKCNIGYENKKEWLKKEFQNGYNFQKFDARGKVFIEYVAIENSWLPIVGKNFMVINCFWVSGKFKGKGYGKKLLEQCKADSKEMDGIIAVSSDKKRPFMTDPKFLKHQGFEIIDEAKPYFKLWGLKTNPNAEFPKFRETAKSGSCKNNNGIVAYYSNTCPFTEFYTNNLLREYAKTKNIPLEINHIKSKEDGYKMPIPWIINSVFYKGELVSLEMKVERHLEKLIRKELVKKSHTKLNLAPFILLNFL
;
A
#
# COMPACT_ATOMS: atom_id res chain seq x y z
N MET A 1 -18.52 -6.81 21.16
CA MET A 1 -17.13 -6.38 21.42
C MET A 1 -17.09 -4.86 21.31
N LYS A 2 -16.36 -4.20 22.20
CA LYS A 2 -16.16 -2.74 22.23
C LYS A 2 -15.14 -2.33 21.16
N ILE A 3 -15.32 -1.14 20.57
CA ILE A 3 -14.29 -0.50 19.74
C ILE A 3 -13.36 0.27 20.69
N LEU A 4 -12.07 0.12 20.48
CA LEU A 4 -10.99 0.76 21.22
C LEU A 4 -10.23 1.68 20.26
N LYS A 5 -10.10 2.95 20.65
CA LYS A 5 -9.23 3.93 19.96
C LYS A 5 -7.84 3.86 20.57
N LEU A 6 -6.81 3.68 19.73
CA LEU A 6 -5.43 3.84 20.16
C LEU A 6 -5.08 5.32 20.27
N THR A 7 -4.29 5.62 21.28
CA THR A 7 -3.83 6.96 21.65
C THR A 7 -2.42 6.87 22.22
N ASP A 8 -1.75 8.00 22.41
CA ASP A 8 -0.43 8.06 23.07
C ASP A 8 -0.44 7.37 24.46
N LYS A 9 -1.59 7.42 25.15
CA LYS A 9 -1.71 6.91 26.52
C LYS A 9 -1.79 5.38 26.59
N ASN A 10 -2.33 4.71 25.55
CA ASN A 10 -2.57 3.25 25.60
C ASN A 10 -1.80 2.45 24.55
N ILE A 11 -1.14 3.08 23.59
CA ILE A 11 -0.48 2.37 22.51
C ILE A 11 0.66 1.44 22.97
N GLN A 12 1.28 1.71 24.10
CA GLN A 12 2.31 0.83 24.64
C GLN A 12 1.76 -0.52 25.07
N ASP A 13 0.61 -0.53 25.73
CA ASP A 13 -0.02 -1.72 26.28
C ASP A 13 -0.88 -2.45 25.26
N GLU A 14 -1.30 -1.73 24.21
CA GLU A 14 -2.20 -2.25 23.21
C GLU A 14 -1.47 -2.80 21.97
N HIS A 15 -1.99 -3.87 21.39
CA HIS A 15 -1.49 -4.39 20.12
C HIS A 15 -2.05 -3.61 18.91
N ILE A 16 -1.25 -3.47 17.87
CA ILE A 16 -1.61 -2.81 16.60
C ILE A 16 -2.19 -3.77 15.54
N CYS A 17 -2.82 -4.84 15.95
CA CYS A 17 -3.54 -5.84 15.16
C CYS A 17 -2.71 -6.66 14.15
N CYS A 18 -1.61 -6.16 13.62
CA CYS A 18 -0.72 -6.86 12.69
C CYS A 18 0.59 -7.25 13.37
N ALA A 19 1.22 -8.34 12.93
CA ALA A 19 2.50 -8.85 13.41
C ALA A 19 2.60 -9.12 14.93
N ILE A 20 1.48 -9.34 15.62
CA ILE A 20 1.39 -9.46 17.09
C ILE A 20 2.34 -10.51 17.70
N SER A 21 2.66 -11.56 16.96
CA SER A 21 3.51 -12.66 17.41
C SER A 21 4.60 -13.01 16.41
N ASP A 22 4.85 -12.16 15.44
CA ASP A 22 5.85 -12.38 14.41
C ASP A 22 7.19 -11.78 14.85
N LYS A 23 8.01 -12.60 15.55
CA LYS A 23 9.30 -12.17 16.11
C LYS A 23 10.24 -11.51 15.10
N LYS A 24 10.23 -11.96 13.84
CA LYS A 24 11.07 -11.37 12.79
C LYS A 24 10.63 -9.94 12.40
N CYS A 25 9.39 -9.57 12.68
CA CYS A 25 8.85 -8.25 12.41
C CYS A 25 8.86 -7.32 13.64
N ASN A 26 9.53 -7.67 14.74
CA ASN A 26 9.54 -6.88 15.97
C ASN A 26 10.03 -5.44 15.73
N ILE A 27 11.10 -5.25 14.95
CA ILE A 27 11.61 -3.91 14.62
C ILE A 27 10.53 -3.09 13.92
N GLY A 28 9.90 -3.65 12.89
CA GLY A 28 8.82 -2.95 12.17
C GLY A 28 7.57 -2.74 13.03
N TYR A 29 7.31 -3.62 14.01
CA TYR A 29 6.22 -3.47 14.96
C TYR A 29 6.42 -2.24 15.87
N GLU A 30 7.60 -2.10 16.44
CA GLU A 30 7.96 -0.93 17.26
C GLU A 30 8.04 0.35 16.43
N ASN A 31 8.63 0.28 15.23
CA ASN A 31 8.66 1.41 14.30
C ASN A 31 7.25 1.93 13.95
N LYS A 32 6.27 1.02 13.76
CA LYS A 32 4.89 1.43 13.54
C LYS A 32 4.27 2.07 14.78
N LYS A 33 4.54 1.55 15.99
CA LYS A 33 4.06 2.18 17.23
C LYS A 33 4.61 3.60 17.40
N GLU A 34 5.90 3.78 17.18
CA GLU A 34 6.53 5.12 17.25
C GLU A 34 6.01 6.07 16.15
N TRP A 35 5.78 5.55 14.95
CA TRP A 35 5.13 6.31 13.88
C TRP A 35 3.71 6.73 14.27
N LEU A 36 2.90 5.83 14.81
CA LEU A 36 1.53 6.10 15.27
C LEU A 36 1.50 7.16 16.36
N LYS A 37 2.42 7.14 17.34
CA LYS A 37 2.51 8.17 18.39
C LYS A 37 2.68 9.55 17.79
N LYS A 38 3.55 9.70 16.79
CA LYS A 38 3.76 10.98 16.09
C LYS A 38 2.51 11.40 15.32
N GLU A 39 1.90 10.46 14.59
CA GLU A 39 0.75 10.75 13.76
C GLU A 39 -0.55 11.01 14.57
N PHE A 40 -0.67 10.50 15.78
CA PHE A 40 -1.79 10.87 16.66
C PHE A 40 -1.83 12.37 16.94
N GLN A 41 -0.68 13.04 17.01
CA GLN A 41 -0.61 14.51 17.15
C GLN A 41 -1.11 15.24 15.89
N ASN A 42 -1.08 14.57 14.74
CA ASN A 42 -1.59 15.04 13.45
C ASN A 42 -3.04 14.60 13.20
N GLY A 43 -3.74 14.08 14.21
CA GLY A 43 -5.15 13.65 14.10
C GLY A 43 -5.34 12.28 13.44
N TYR A 44 -4.28 11.46 13.35
CA TYR A 44 -4.41 10.09 12.86
C TYR A 44 -5.24 9.24 13.82
N ASN A 45 -6.14 8.42 13.29
CA ASN A 45 -7.02 7.56 14.07
C ASN A 45 -6.70 6.09 13.79
N PHE A 46 -6.52 5.31 14.85
CA PHE A 46 -6.46 3.86 14.82
C PHE A 46 -7.57 3.32 15.70
N GLN A 47 -8.59 2.72 15.10
CA GLN A 47 -9.72 2.11 15.79
C GLN A 47 -9.68 0.60 15.62
N LYS A 48 -9.76 -0.15 16.69
CA LYS A 48 -9.80 -1.62 16.64
C LYS A 48 -10.91 -2.17 17.55
N PHE A 49 -11.36 -3.38 17.28
CA PHE A 49 -12.10 -4.08 18.30
C PHE A 49 -11.17 -4.58 19.41
N ASP A 50 -11.66 -4.57 20.64
CA ASP A 50 -10.98 -5.14 21.79
C ASP A 50 -10.96 -6.66 21.67
N ALA A 51 -10.05 -7.14 20.82
CA ALA A 51 -9.86 -8.55 20.50
C ALA A 51 -8.50 -8.79 19.88
N ARG A 52 -7.86 -9.91 20.21
CA ARG A 52 -6.60 -10.31 19.56
C ARG A 52 -6.85 -10.76 18.14
N GLY A 53 -6.51 -9.92 17.18
CA GLY A 53 -6.65 -10.20 15.75
C GLY A 53 -6.71 -8.96 14.86
N LYS A 54 -6.83 -9.19 13.55
CA LYS A 54 -6.89 -8.12 12.56
C LYS A 54 -8.33 -7.68 12.36
N VAL A 55 -8.80 -6.75 13.19
CA VAL A 55 -10.13 -6.14 13.12
C VAL A 55 -9.99 -4.67 13.48
N PHE A 56 -9.61 -3.85 12.49
CA PHE A 56 -9.29 -2.45 12.71
C PHE A 56 -9.48 -1.61 11.46
N ILE A 57 -9.51 -0.31 11.65
CA ILE A 57 -9.51 0.72 10.63
C ILE A 57 -8.54 1.83 11.04
N GLU A 58 -7.81 2.37 10.07
CA GLU A 58 -6.90 3.51 10.25
C GLU A 58 -7.31 4.62 9.27
N TYR A 59 -7.42 5.84 9.75
CA TYR A 59 -7.81 6.99 8.92
C TYR A 59 -7.28 8.30 9.48
N VAL A 60 -7.19 9.30 8.60
CA VAL A 60 -6.72 10.65 8.90
C VAL A 60 -7.35 11.66 7.94
N ALA A 61 -7.44 12.92 8.33
CA ALA A 61 -7.82 13.99 7.41
C ALA A 61 -6.85 14.07 6.22
N ILE A 62 -7.37 14.37 5.02
CA ILE A 62 -6.59 14.39 3.78
C ILE A 62 -5.39 15.35 3.87
N GLU A 63 -5.53 16.43 4.61
CA GLU A 63 -4.48 17.43 4.84
C GLU A 63 -3.24 16.85 5.53
N ASN A 64 -3.44 15.78 6.32
CA ASN A 64 -2.39 15.07 7.06
C ASN A 64 -2.05 13.68 6.49
N SER A 65 -2.73 13.29 5.40
CA SER A 65 -2.45 12.01 4.75
C SER A 65 -1.11 12.04 4.00
N TRP A 66 -0.38 10.94 4.08
CA TRP A 66 0.86 10.73 3.32
C TRP A 66 0.60 10.19 1.90
N LEU A 67 -0.64 9.79 1.59
CA LEU A 67 -1.00 9.33 0.25
C LEU A 67 -0.89 10.49 -0.77
N PRO A 68 -0.41 10.23 -1.98
CA PRO A 68 -0.28 11.24 -3.04
C PRO A 68 -1.65 11.60 -3.64
N ILE A 69 -2.46 12.26 -2.84
CA ILE A 69 -3.81 12.73 -3.16
C ILE A 69 -3.84 14.24 -2.99
N VAL A 70 -4.63 14.92 -3.81
CA VAL A 70 -4.91 16.35 -3.72
C VAL A 70 -6.41 16.56 -3.51
N GLY A 71 -6.76 17.40 -2.57
CA GLY A 71 -8.12 17.72 -2.16
C GLY A 71 -8.13 18.34 -0.78
N LYS A 72 -9.31 18.58 -0.25
CA LYS A 72 -9.50 19.15 1.08
C LYS A 72 -10.76 18.60 1.74
N ASN A 73 -10.77 18.61 3.06
CA ASN A 73 -11.95 18.31 3.89
C ASN A 73 -12.54 16.91 3.65
N PHE A 74 -11.68 15.91 3.36
CA PHE A 74 -12.08 14.51 3.28
C PHE A 74 -11.32 13.66 4.27
N MET A 75 -11.97 12.63 4.82
CA MET A 75 -11.32 11.59 5.60
C MET A 75 -10.71 10.55 4.69
N VAL A 76 -9.45 10.18 4.91
CA VAL A 76 -8.71 9.16 4.13
C VAL A 76 -8.59 7.89 4.95
N ILE A 77 -9.15 6.79 4.46
CA ILE A 77 -8.93 5.46 5.02
C ILE A 77 -7.57 4.95 4.51
N ASN A 78 -6.61 4.80 5.41
CA ASN A 78 -5.25 4.33 5.10
C ASN A 78 -5.11 2.80 5.19
N CYS A 79 -5.76 2.19 6.19
CA CYS A 79 -5.75 0.74 6.35
C CYS A 79 -7.07 0.27 6.93
N PHE A 80 -7.61 -0.82 6.38
CA PHE A 80 -8.86 -1.39 6.82
C PHE A 80 -8.84 -2.91 6.70
N TRP A 81 -8.91 -3.60 7.82
CA TRP A 81 -8.76 -5.04 7.81
C TRP A 81 -9.68 -5.76 8.79
N VAL A 82 -10.42 -6.73 8.28
CA VAL A 82 -11.19 -7.69 9.08
C VAL A 82 -10.85 -9.09 8.60
N SER A 83 -10.23 -9.91 9.43
CA SER A 83 -9.74 -11.23 9.02
C SER A 83 -10.17 -12.39 9.92
N GLY A 84 -9.97 -13.61 9.42
CA GLY A 84 -10.19 -14.84 10.15
C GLY A 84 -11.62 -14.97 10.67
N LYS A 85 -11.76 -15.34 11.95
CA LYS A 85 -13.05 -15.58 12.65
C LYS A 85 -13.96 -14.36 12.75
N PHE A 86 -13.47 -13.17 12.36
CA PHE A 86 -14.22 -11.91 12.42
C PHE A 86 -14.95 -11.57 11.13
N LYS A 87 -14.62 -12.23 10.01
CA LYS A 87 -15.29 -12.01 8.72
C LYS A 87 -16.77 -12.39 8.76
N GLY A 88 -17.59 -11.68 7.98
CA GLY A 88 -19.02 -11.98 7.83
C GLY A 88 -19.91 -11.63 9.03
N LYS A 89 -19.34 -10.99 10.08
CA LYS A 89 -20.03 -10.69 11.35
C LYS A 89 -20.38 -9.20 11.53
N GLY A 90 -20.35 -8.42 10.45
CA GLY A 90 -20.69 -7.00 10.50
C GLY A 90 -19.63 -6.07 11.11
N TYR A 91 -18.48 -6.59 11.56
CA TYR A 91 -17.45 -5.76 12.20
C TYR A 91 -16.84 -4.70 11.27
N GLY A 92 -16.69 -5.00 9.98
CA GLY A 92 -16.25 -4.01 9.01
C GLY A 92 -17.21 -2.83 8.91
N LYS A 93 -18.52 -3.10 8.83
CA LYS A 93 -19.54 -2.05 8.83
C LYS A 93 -19.46 -1.18 10.09
N LYS A 94 -19.33 -1.79 11.28
CA LYS A 94 -19.22 -1.05 12.55
C LYS A 94 -17.98 -0.15 12.62
N LEU A 95 -16.83 -0.61 12.12
CA LEU A 95 -15.61 0.21 12.04
C LEU A 95 -15.78 1.38 11.05
N LEU A 96 -16.43 1.14 9.92
CA LEU A 96 -16.69 2.20 8.95
C LEU A 96 -17.71 3.23 9.49
N GLU A 97 -18.73 2.79 10.20
CA GLU A 97 -19.69 3.71 10.86
C GLU A 97 -18.98 4.60 11.91
N GLN A 98 -17.99 4.07 12.62
CA GLN A 98 -17.15 4.90 13.51
C GLN A 98 -16.36 5.94 12.71
N CYS A 99 -15.76 5.55 11.59
CA CYS A 99 -15.07 6.49 10.71
C CYS A 99 -16.03 7.57 10.17
N LYS A 100 -17.25 7.19 9.77
CA LYS A 100 -18.29 8.15 9.32
C LYS A 100 -18.67 9.12 10.44
N ALA A 101 -18.83 8.62 11.67
CA ALA A 101 -19.16 9.47 12.82
C ALA A 101 -18.06 10.50 13.11
N ASP A 102 -16.78 10.08 13.01
CA ASP A 102 -15.63 10.97 13.19
C ASP A 102 -15.43 11.95 12.01
N SER A 103 -16.08 11.70 10.88
CA SER A 103 -16.01 12.51 9.65
C SER A 103 -17.27 13.35 9.38
N LYS A 104 -18.17 13.47 10.35
CA LYS A 104 -19.49 14.12 10.15
C LYS A 104 -19.44 15.57 9.65
N GLU A 105 -18.38 16.31 10.03
CA GLU A 105 -18.15 17.71 9.63
C GLU A 105 -17.29 17.81 8.34
N MET A 106 -16.94 16.68 7.73
CA MET A 106 -16.15 16.64 6.51
C MET A 106 -17.01 16.42 5.28
N ASP A 107 -16.49 16.73 4.11
CA ASP A 107 -17.19 16.60 2.83
C ASP A 107 -17.37 15.15 2.37
N GLY A 108 -16.64 14.22 2.97
CA GLY A 108 -16.73 12.81 2.66
C GLY A 108 -15.55 11.96 3.11
N ILE A 109 -15.53 10.75 2.63
CA ILE A 109 -14.52 9.74 2.96
C ILE A 109 -13.96 9.16 1.66
N ILE A 110 -12.64 8.95 1.61
CA ILE A 110 -11.97 8.32 0.48
C ILE A 110 -11.10 7.14 0.92
N ALA A 111 -10.87 6.23 -0.01
CA ALA A 111 -9.97 5.08 0.18
C ALA A 111 -9.28 4.71 -1.13
N VAL A 112 -8.01 4.34 -1.08
CA VAL A 112 -7.31 3.76 -2.22
C VAL A 112 -7.55 2.25 -2.24
N SER A 113 -8.02 1.75 -3.39
CA SER A 113 -8.17 0.32 -3.65
C SER A 113 -7.96 0.05 -5.16
N SER A 114 -8.64 -0.96 -5.68
CA SER A 114 -8.61 -1.36 -7.09
C SER A 114 -10.03 -1.68 -7.58
N ASP A 115 -10.19 -1.99 -8.86
CA ASP A 115 -11.44 -2.46 -9.46
C ASP A 115 -11.80 -3.89 -9.06
N LYS A 116 -10.77 -4.70 -8.73
CA LYS A 116 -10.89 -6.12 -8.35
C LYS A 116 -10.21 -6.35 -7.02
N LYS A 117 -10.65 -7.39 -6.31
CA LYS A 117 -9.99 -7.80 -5.07
C LYS A 117 -8.51 -8.10 -5.28
N ARG A 118 -7.65 -7.41 -4.52
CA ARG A 118 -6.19 -7.57 -4.54
C ARG A 118 -5.66 -7.75 -3.12
N PRO A 119 -4.51 -8.43 -2.96
CA PRO A 119 -3.83 -8.50 -1.67
C PRO A 119 -3.56 -7.11 -1.10
N PHE A 120 -3.65 -6.97 0.21
CA PHE A 120 -3.33 -5.77 0.99
C PHE A 120 -4.24 -4.55 0.75
N MET A 121 -5.23 -4.64 -0.13
CA MET A 121 -6.21 -3.59 -0.39
C MET A 121 -7.57 -3.92 0.24
N THR A 122 -8.32 -2.88 0.61
CA THR A 122 -9.73 -3.02 1.00
C THR A 122 -10.53 -3.63 -0.16
N ASP A 123 -11.42 -4.57 0.13
CA ASP A 123 -12.23 -5.23 -0.89
C ASP A 123 -13.14 -4.20 -1.61
N PRO A 124 -13.01 -3.99 -2.92
CA PRO A 124 -13.83 -3.03 -3.67
C PRO A 124 -15.32 -3.36 -3.62
N LYS A 125 -15.71 -4.64 -3.51
CA LYS A 125 -17.11 -5.02 -3.33
C LYS A 125 -17.66 -4.49 -2.01
N PHE A 126 -16.86 -4.50 -0.95
CA PHE A 126 -17.24 -3.91 0.33
C PHE A 126 -17.42 -2.40 0.19
N LEU A 127 -16.48 -1.68 -0.42
CA LEU A 127 -16.57 -0.24 -0.63
C LEU A 127 -17.82 0.12 -1.42
N LYS A 128 -18.06 -0.56 -2.55
CA LYS A 128 -19.25 -0.35 -3.38
C LYS A 128 -20.55 -0.60 -2.58
N HIS A 129 -20.59 -1.67 -1.80
CA HIS A 129 -21.76 -1.99 -0.95
C HIS A 129 -22.00 -0.95 0.15
N GLN A 130 -20.96 -0.23 0.58
CA GLN A 130 -21.07 0.86 1.55
C GLN A 130 -21.35 2.23 0.91
N GLY A 131 -21.61 2.28 -0.40
CA GLY A 131 -21.97 3.49 -1.14
C GLY A 131 -20.80 4.28 -1.72
N PHE A 132 -19.57 3.74 -1.66
CA PHE A 132 -18.45 4.37 -2.34
C PHE A 132 -18.52 4.17 -3.86
N GLU A 133 -18.07 5.17 -4.60
CA GLU A 133 -17.92 5.15 -6.05
C GLU A 133 -16.46 5.41 -6.45
N ILE A 134 -16.06 5.00 -7.67
CA ILE A 134 -14.74 5.30 -8.21
C ILE A 134 -14.74 6.74 -8.69
N ILE A 135 -13.81 7.54 -8.17
CA ILE A 135 -13.73 9.00 -8.42
C ILE A 135 -12.45 9.41 -9.17
N ASP A 136 -11.41 8.58 -9.15
CA ASP A 136 -10.18 8.78 -9.93
C ASP A 136 -9.42 7.45 -10.10
N GLU A 137 -8.48 7.42 -11.04
CA GLU A 137 -7.74 6.22 -11.40
C GLU A 137 -6.24 6.49 -11.59
N ALA A 138 -5.42 5.49 -11.27
CA ALA A 138 -3.98 5.50 -11.53
C ALA A 138 -3.50 4.11 -11.98
N LYS A 139 -2.48 4.10 -12.84
CA LYS A 139 -1.87 2.84 -13.32
C LYS A 139 -1.17 2.08 -12.19
N PRO A 140 -1.08 0.76 -12.30
CA PRO A 140 -1.71 -0.09 -13.34
C PRO A 140 -3.16 -0.50 -13.02
N TYR A 141 -3.66 -0.28 -11.79
CA TYR A 141 -4.99 -0.78 -11.34
C TYR A 141 -5.55 -0.03 -10.13
N PHE A 142 -4.92 1.05 -9.71
CA PHE A 142 -5.37 1.81 -8.55
C PHE A 142 -6.65 2.60 -8.87
N LYS A 143 -7.57 2.57 -7.92
CA LYS A 143 -8.81 3.34 -7.94
C LYS A 143 -8.91 4.14 -6.65
N LEU A 144 -9.24 5.41 -6.76
CA LEU A 144 -9.67 6.22 -5.64
C LEU A 144 -11.17 6.04 -5.50
N TRP A 145 -11.58 5.53 -4.36
CA TRP A 145 -12.98 5.36 -4.00
C TRP A 145 -13.41 6.50 -3.10
N GLY A 146 -14.56 7.10 -3.37
CA GLY A 146 -15.10 8.22 -2.61
C GLY A 146 -16.55 8.00 -2.19
N LEU A 147 -16.88 8.50 -1.01
CA LEU A 147 -18.22 8.58 -0.46
C LEU A 147 -18.42 10.02 0.02
N LYS A 148 -19.32 10.78 -0.62
CA LYS A 148 -19.66 12.15 -0.20
C LYS A 148 -20.67 12.14 0.96
N THR A 149 -20.46 13.09 1.87
CA THR A 149 -21.46 13.56 2.84
C THR A 149 -22.02 14.90 2.41
N ASN A 150 -21.21 15.75 1.76
CA ASN A 150 -21.62 17.00 1.14
C ASN A 150 -21.71 16.81 -0.39
N PRO A 151 -22.91 16.80 -1.01
CA PRO A 151 -23.08 16.58 -2.44
C PRO A 151 -22.42 17.65 -3.32
N ASN A 152 -22.22 18.88 -2.79
CA ASN A 152 -21.63 20.00 -3.52
C ASN A 152 -20.09 20.03 -3.47
N ALA A 153 -19.47 19.18 -2.67
CA ALA A 153 -18.01 19.14 -2.58
C ALA A 153 -17.37 18.59 -3.86
N GLU A 154 -16.19 19.08 -4.21
CA GLU A 154 -15.36 18.46 -5.24
C GLU A 154 -14.65 17.24 -4.69
N PHE A 155 -14.63 16.15 -5.46
CA PHE A 155 -13.88 14.97 -5.09
C PHE A 155 -12.38 15.20 -5.17
N PRO A 156 -11.62 14.65 -4.21
CA PRO A 156 -10.16 14.56 -4.30
C PRO A 156 -9.70 13.74 -5.51
N LYS A 157 -8.45 13.96 -5.91
CA LYS A 157 -7.81 13.27 -7.06
C LYS A 157 -6.41 12.79 -6.67
N PHE A 158 -5.91 11.78 -7.36
CA PHE A 158 -4.50 11.42 -7.28
C PHE A 158 -3.63 12.56 -7.80
N ARG A 159 -2.47 12.76 -7.17
CA ARG A 159 -1.43 13.64 -7.73
C ARG A 159 -0.91 13.04 -9.04
N GLU A 160 -0.54 13.87 -9.99
CA GLU A 160 -0.03 13.42 -11.29
C GLU A 160 1.22 12.55 -11.16
N THR A 161 2.05 12.81 -10.15
CA THR A 161 3.21 11.96 -9.81
C THR A 161 2.84 10.50 -9.62
N ALA A 162 1.68 10.22 -9.03
CA ALA A 162 1.21 8.88 -8.68
C ALA A 162 0.41 8.16 -9.77
N LYS A 163 0.19 8.82 -10.91
CA LYS A 163 -0.61 8.24 -12.01
C LYS A 163 0.21 7.46 -13.03
N SER A 164 1.53 7.62 -13.04
CA SER A 164 2.42 6.99 -14.03
C SER A 164 2.42 5.45 -13.93
N GLY A 165 2.34 4.90 -12.72
CA GLY A 165 2.41 3.48 -12.48
C GLY A 165 3.83 2.88 -12.58
N SER A 166 4.84 3.72 -12.86
CA SER A 166 6.24 3.33 -13.05
C SER A 166 7.19 4.27 -12.33
N CYS A 167 8.34 3.80 -11.87
CA CYS A 167 9.38 4.64 -11.30
C CYS A 167 10.41 5.05 -12.35
N LYS A 168 11.09 6.19 -12.10
CA LYS A 168 12.08 6.74 -13.06
C LYS A 168 13.34 5.88 -13.16
N ASN A 169 13.79 5.29 -12.06
CA ASN A 169 14.96 4.42 -12.07
C ASN A 169 14.57 3.05 -12.66
N ASN A 170 15.19 2.71 -13.79
CA ASN A 170 14.98 1.46 -14.52
C ASN A 170 16.15 0.48 -14.39
N ASN A 171 17.11 0.74 -13.48
CA ASN A 171 18.24 -0.15 -13.24
C ASN A 171 17.97 -1.09 -12.06
N GLY A 172 17.58 -2.34 -12.37
CA GLY A 172 17.36 -3.37 -11.35
C GLY A 172 16.06 -3.23 -10.59
N ILE A 173 16.13 -3.40 -9.26
CA ILE A 173 15.00 -3.38 -8.34
C ILE A 173 14.98 -2.02 -7.61
N VAL A 174 13.80 -1.40 -7.55
CA VAL A 174 13.52 -0.24 -6.70
C VAL A 174 12.39 -0.59 -5.75
N ALA A 175 12.61 -0.44 -4.46
CA ALA A 175 11.61 -0.67 -3.42
C ALA A 175 11.29 0.62 -2.67
N TYR A 176 10.01 0.82 -2.40
CA TYR A 176 9.53 1.87 -1.50
C TYR A 176 8.82 1.22 -0.33
N TYR A 177 9.03 1.70 0.88
CA TYR A 177 8.33 1.24 2.07
C TYR A 177 8.19 2.34 3.10
N SER A 178 7.26 2.17 4.04
CA SER A 178 7.06 3.08 5.17
C SER A 178 6.79 2.31 6.46
N ASN A 179 6.86 3.00 7.59
CA ASN A 179 6.53 2.45 8.90
C ASN A 179 5.01 2.35 9.15
N THR A 180 4.18 2.63 8.14
CA THR A 180 2.72 2.49 8.24
C THR A 180 2.26 1.03 8.36
N CYS A 181 3.15 0.07 8.09
CA CYS A 181 2.87 -1.36 8.23
C CYS A 181 4.03 -2.08 8.93
N PRO A 182 3.78 -2.91 9.96
CA PRO A 182 4.84 -3.53 10.75
C PRO A 182 5.63 -4.62 10.00
N PHE A 183 5.16 -5.06 8.84
CA PHE A 183 5.85 -6.07 8.04
C PHE A 183 6.93 -5.50 7.13
N THR A 184 6.82 -4.25 6.71
CA THR A 184 7.61 -3.66 5.64
C THR A 184 9.10 -3.64 5.92
N GLU A 185 9.49 -3.31 7.15
CA GLU A 185 10.88 -3.25 7.58
C GLU A 185 11.63 -4.57 7.30
N PHE A 186 11.11 -5.68 7.83
CA PHE A 186 11.75 -6.99 7.68
C PHE A 186 11.78 -7.46 6.22
N TYR A 187 10.64 -7.37 5.53
CA TYR A 187 10.53 -7.89 4.17
C TYR A 187 11.35 -7.09 3.16
N THR A 188 11.52 -5.79 3.37
CA THR A 188 12.30 -4.93 2.46
C THR A 188 13.78 -4.97 2.81
N ASN A 189 14.14 -4.73 4.06
CA ASN A 189 15.55 -4.57 4.45
C ASN A 189 16.30 -5.89 4.65
N ASN A 190 15.58 -6.99 4.90
CA ASN A 190 16.20 -8.31 5.06
C ASN A 190 15.96 -9.17 3.81
N LEU A 191 14.71 -9.61 3.55
CA LEU A 191 14.45 -10.61 2.52
C LEU A 191 14.70 -10.08 1.11
N LEU A 192 14.17 -8.92 0.74
CA LEU A 192 14.38 -8.38 -0.60
C LEU A 192 15.86 -8.03 -0.85
N ARG A 193 16.55 -7.50 0.17
CA ARG A 193 17.98 -7.20 0.08
C ARG A 193 18.82 -8.46 -0.12
N GLU A 194 18.54 -9.53 0.64
CA GLU A 194 19.19 -10.82 0.47
C GLU A 194 18.92 -11.43 -0.91
N TYR A 195 17.69 -11.39 -1.35
CA TYR A 195 17.30 -11.84 -2.69
C TYR A 195 18.07 -11.10 -3.80
N ALA A 196 18.10 -9.78 -3.76
CA ALA A 196 18.79 -8.96 -4.75
C ALA A 196 20.31 -9.26 -4.76
N LYS A 197 20.93 -9.41 -3.59
CA LYS A 197 22.33 -9.81 -3.43
C LYS A 197 22.60 -11.19 -4.05
N THR A 198 21.79 -12.18 -3.72
CA THR A 198 21.93 -13.56 -4.22
C THR A 198 21.80 -13.64 -5.75
N LYS A 199 20.94 -12.80 -6.33
CA LYS A 199 20.73 -12.73 -7.78
C LYS A 199 21.64 -11.75 -8.51
N ASN A 200 22.51 -11.06 -7.78
CA ASN A 200 23.38 -10.00 -8.31
C ASN A 200 22.59 -8.93 -9.10
N ILE A 201 21.47 -8.48 -8.53
CA ILE A 201 20.60 -7.46 -9.13
C ILE A 201 20.79 -6.16 -8.36
N PRO A 202 21.03 -5.02 -9.01
CA PRO A 202 21.04 -3.71 -8.36
C PRO A 202 19.75 -3.47 -7.58
N LEU A 203 19.87 -2.95 -6.35
CA LEU A 203 18.73 -2.67 -5.48
C LEU A 203 18.83 -1.26 -4.89
N GLU A 204 17.80 -0.47 -5.12
CA GLU A 204 17.55 0.81 -4.46
C GLU A 204 16.38 0.64 -3.48
N ILE A 205 16.56 1.09 -2.23
CA ILE A 205 15.51 1.08 -1.20
C ILE A 205 15.22 2.50 -0.76
N ASN A 206 13.98 2.92 -0.91
CA ASN A 206 13.47 4.24 -0.54
C ASN A 206 12.54 4.10 0.67
N HIS A 207 12.97 4.60 1.83
CA HIS A 207 12.12 4.67 3.03
C HIS A 207 11.32 5.97 3.01
N ILE A 208 10.00 5.86 2.91
CA ILE A 208 9.06 6.99 2.99
C ILE A 208 8.94 7.38 4.46
N LYS A 209 9.47 8.55 4.82
CA LYS A 209 9.57 9.04 6.21
C LYS A 209 8.69 10.23 6.49
N SER A 210 8.14 10.85 5.46
CA SER A 210 7.33 12.06 5.56
C SER A 210 6.17 12.07 4.56
N LYS A 211 5.27 13.00 4.76
CA LYS A 211 4.18 13.31 3.83
C LYS A 211 4.72 13.74 2.45
N GLU A 212 5.79 14.53 2.44
CA GLU A 212 6.45 15.01 1.22
C GLU A 212 7.04 13.86 0.41
N ASP A 213 7.60 12.83 1.07
CA ASP A 213 8.06 11.62 0.39
C ASP A 213 6.88 10.84 -0.20
N GLY A 214 5.79 10.71 0.54
CA GLY A 214 4.56 10.10 0.08
C GLY A 214 4.00 10.79 -1.17
N TYR A 215 4.05 12.11 -1.24
CA TYR A 215 3.55 12.89 -2.37
C TYR A 215 4.39 12.72 -3.65
N LYS A 216 5.63 12.26 -3.55
CA LYS A 216 6.52 11.98 -4.68
C LYS A 216 6.38 10.54 -5.22
N MET A 217 5.56 9.71 -4.58
CA MET A 217 5.39 8.32 -4.98
C MET A 217 4.89 8.21 -6.44
N PRO A 218 5.42 7.24 -7.21
CA PRO A 218 4.99 7.01 -8.60
C PRO A 218 3.66 6.26 -8.71
N ILE A 219 3.14 5.79 -7.58
CA ILE A 219 1.84 5.13 -7.45
C ILE A 219 1.16 5.61 -6.16
N PRO A 220 -0.18 5.55 -6.06
CA PRO A 220 -0.91 6.00 -4.86
C PRO A 220 -0.88 4.95 -3.73
N TRP A 221 0.32 4.46 -3.37
CA TRP A 221 0.49 3.42 -2.38
C TRP A 221 1.82 3.60 -1.62
N ILE A 222 1.75 3.86 -0.32
CA ILE A 222 2.91 4.20 0.52
C ILE A 222 3.37 3.05 1.43
N ILE A 223 2.64 1.95 1.52
CA ILE A 223 2.93 0.87 2.46
C ILE A 223 4.19 0.12 2.03
N ASN A 224 4.11 -0.52 0.86
CA ASN A 224 5.19 -1.28 0.24
C ASN A 224 4.95 -1.38 -1.26
N SER A 225 5.98 -1.13 -2.05
CA SER A 225 5.92 -1.37 -3.48
C SER A 225 7.30 -1.71 -4.02
N VAL A 226 7.33 -2.68 -4.93
CA VAL A 226 8.56 -3.13 -5.57
C VAL A 226 8.42 -3.00 -7.07
N PHE A 227 9.38 -2.31 -7.66
CA PHE A 227 9.52 -2.11 -9.10
C PHE A 227 10.73 -2.90 -9.60
N TYR A 228 10.65 -3.38 -10.83
CA TYR A 228 11.76 -3.96 -11.54
C TYR A 228 11.88 -3.31 -12.91
N LYS A 229 13.03 -2.71 -13.20
CA LYS A 229 13.25 -1.93 -14.44
C LYS A 229 12.17 -0.88 -14.70
N GLY A 230 11.78 -0.16 -13.66
CA GLY A 230 10.79 0.90 -13.71
C GLY A 230 9.34 0.45 -13.59
N GLU A 231 9.02 -0.81 -13.84
CA GLU A 231 7.65 -1.33 -13.84
C GLU A 231 7.24 -1.90 -12.48
N LEU A 232 6.01 -1.64 -12.03
CA LEU A 232 5.48 -2.16 -10.78
C LEU A 232 5.35 -3.69 -10.84
N VAL A 233 6.06 -4.37 -9.95
CA VAL A 233 6.03 -5.83 -9.82
C VAL A 233 4.94 -6.29 -8.86
N SER A 234 4.94 -5.73 -7.65
CA SER A 234 4.04 -6.18 -6.60
C SER A 234 3.95 -5.17 -5.45
N LEU A 235 2.81 -5.22 -4.74
CA LEU A 235 2.60 -4.60 -3.43
C LEU A 235 2.72 -5.63 -2.30
N GLU A 236 2.97 -6.89 -2.62
CA GLU A 236 3.09 -7.97 -1.64
C GLU A 236 4.41 -7.92 -0.92
N MET A 237 4.41 -8.34 0.35
CA MET A 237 5.64 -8.39 1.15
C MET A 237 6.63 -9.43 0.62
N LYS A 238 6.12 -10.59 0.14
CA LYS A 238 6.93 -11.65 -0.48
C LYS A 238 6.90 -11.51 -1.99
N VAL A 239 7.86 -10.80 -2.54
CA VAL A 239 7.89 -10.41 -3.95
C VAL A 239 8.77 -11.32 -4.82
N GLU A 240 9.58 -12.18 -4.22
CA GLU A 240 10.61 -12.99 -4.89
C GLU A 240 10.03 -13.82 -6.05
N ARG A 241 8.89 -14.48 -5.84
CA ARG A 241 8.21 -15.28 -6.89
C ARG A 241 7.81 -14.44 -8.11
N HIS A 242 7.38 -13.20 -7.88
CA HIS A 242 6.99 -12.27 -8.95
C HIS A 242 8.22 -11.80 -9.73
N LEU A 243 9.30 -11.46 -9.03
CA LEU A 243 10.59 -11.10 -9.64
C LEU A 243 11.17 -12.25 -10.45
N GLU A 244 11.20 -13.47 -9.91
CA GLU A 244 11.69 -14.64 -10.65
C GLU A 244 10.90 -14.89 -11.95
N LYS A 245 9.59 -14.76 -11.90
CA LYS A 245 8.75 -14.91 -13.08
C LYS A 245 9.08 -13.88 -14.17
N LEU A 246 9.36 -12.64 -13.79
CA LEU A 246 9.73 -11.58 -14.73
C LEU A 246 11.13 -11.81 -15.29
N ILE A 247 12.11 -12.13 -14.46
CA ILE A 247 13.49 -12.40 -14.87
C ILE A 247 13.55 -13.59 -15.84
N ARG A 248 12.85 -14.67 -15.55
CA ARG A 248 12.75 -15.84 -16.47
C ARG A 248 12.17 -15.46 -17.83
N LYS A 249 11.11 -14.64 -17.86
CA LYS A 249 10.52 -14.17 -19.12
C LYS A 249 11.50 -13.35 -19.95
N GLU A 250 12.33 -12.52 -19.30
CA GLU A 250 13.35 -11.74 -20.00
C GLU A 250 14.46 -12.62 -20.58
N LEU A 251 14.91 -13.63 -19.84
CA LEU A 251 15.93 -14.56 -20.31
C LEU A 251 15.44 -15.31 -21.56
N VAL A 252 14.18 -15.78 -21.53
CA VAL A 252 13.58 -16.46 -22.71
C VAL A 252 13.48 -15.51 -23.90
N LYS A 253 13.06 -14.26 -23.72
CA LYS A 253 13.01 -13.27 -24.81
C LYS A 253 14.39 -13.01 -25.41
N LYS A 254 15.42 -12.85 -24.56
CA LYS A 254 16.81 -12.63 -25.02
C LYS A 254 17.36 -13.83 -25.79
N SER A 255 17.04 -15.08 -25.42
CA SER A 255 17.45 -16.26 -26.14
C SER A 255 16.82 -16.34 -27.55
N HIS A 256 15.51 -16.03 -27.65
CA HIS A 256 14.84 -15.97 -28.95
C HIS A 256 15.37 -14.85 -29.87
N THR A 257 15.70 -13.68 -29.31
CA THR A 257 16.29 -12.58 -30.08
C THR A 257 17.70 -12.92 -30.58
N LYS A 258 18.50 -13.63 -29.78
CA LYS A 258 19.83 -14.11 -30.21
C LYS A 258 19.78 -15.18 -31.30
N LEU A 259 18.79 -16.07 -31.26
CA LEU A 259 18.57 -17.08 -32.32
C LEU A 259 18.16 -16.42 -33.66
N ASN A 260 17.38 -15.35 -33.62
CA ASN A 260 16.96 -14.63 -34.82
C ASN A 260 18.02 -13.65 -35.39
N LEU A 261 19.15 -13.45 -34.69
CA LEU A 261 20.25 -12.59 -35.11
C LEU A 261 21.50 -13.39 -35.55
N ALA A 262 21.42 -14.73 -35.68
CA ALA A 262 22.46 -15.51 -36.33
C ALA A 262 22.43 -15.17 -37.83
N PRO A 263 23.45 -14.50 -38.41
CA PRO A 263 23.44 -14.16 -39.82
C PRO A 263 23.54 -15.46 -40.63
N PHE A 264 22.74 -15.55 -41.67
CA PHE A 264 22.99 -16.42 -42.81
C PHE A 264 24.35 -16.08 -43.39
N ILE A 265 25.41 -16.68 -42.90
CA ILE A 265 26.65 -16.78 -43.64
C ILE A 265 26.42 -17.85 -44.68
N LEU A 266 25.89 -17.45 -45.82
CA LEU A 266 25.97 -18.22 -47.03
C LEU A 266 27.45 -18.29 -47.45
N LEU A 267 28.03 -19.45 -47.24
CA LEU A 267 29.25 -19.84 -47.96
C LEU A 267 28.99 -19.77 -49.45
N ASN A 268 29.53 -18.77 -50.10
CA ASN A 268 29.85 -18.83 -51.53
C ASN A 268 31.28 -19.37 -51.62
N PHE A 269 31.40 -20.69 -51.81
CA PHE A 269 32.53 -21.35 -52.46
C PHE A 269 31.95 -22.00 -53.71
N LEU A 270 32.21 -21.39 -54.81
CA LEU A 270 32.70 -21.95 -56.07
C LEU A 270 32.77 -20.83 -57.13
#